data_f36b9aa449beeb3d3f7bfd66f88a4792
#
_entry.id   f36b9aa449beeb3d3f7bfd66f88a4792
#
_cell.length_a   1.000
_cell.length_b   1.000
_cell.length_c   1.000
_cell.angle_alpha   90.00
_cell.angle_beta   90.00
_cell.angle_gamma   90.00
#
_symmetry.space_group_name_H-M   'P 1'
#
loop_
_entity.id
_entity.type
_entity.pdbx_description
1 polymer ?
#
loop_
_entity_poly.entity_id
_entity_poly.type
_entity_poly.pdbx_seq_one_letter_code
_entity_poly.pdbx_strand_id
1 'polypeptide(L)'
;MHRQGHPVARCTVERLMRELGITGAVRGRKIITTIPDSAVERAPDLLDRNFVAAAPNRCWVADFTHVKTWSAVVHVAFVVDTFSRRIVGWSAATSKKTRLVLDALDMALWQRDRDEQPHQRGELIHHSDAGSQGGFN
;
A
#
# COMPACT_ATOMS: atom_id res chain seq x y z
N MET A 1 -4.45 9.27 24.69
CA MET A 1 -4.47 9.21 26.17
C MET A 1 -5.71 8.56 26.76
N HIS A 2 -6.74 8.26 25.97
CA HIS A 2 -7.90 7.48 26.46
C HIS A 2 -7.60 6.03 26.85
N ARG A 3 -6.48 5.45 26.44
CA ARG A 3 -6.12 4.05 26.73
C ARG A 3 -5.78 3.74 28.18
N GLN A 4 -5.51 4.76 29.00
CA GLN A 4 -5.15 4.59 30.44
C GLN A 4 -6.18 5.23 31.39
N GLY A 5 -7.38 5.57 30.89
CA GLY A 5 -8.47 6.05 31.72
C GLY A 5 -8.33 7.47 32.28
N HIS A 6 -7.36 8.26 31.79
CA HIS A 6 -7.21 9.66 32.23
C HIS A 6 -7.96 10.60 31.27
N PRO A 7 -9.13 11.14 31.65
CA PRO A 7 -9.82 12.15 30.87
C PRO A 7 -9.05 13.49 30.99
N VAL A 8 -8.35 13.85 29.92
CA VAL A 8 -7.61 15.11 29.87
C VAL A 8 -8.16 15.95 28.72
N ALA A 9 -8.49 17.20 29.00
CA ALA A 9 -8.94 18.13 27.97
C ALA A 9 -7.79 18.49 27.02
N ARG A 10 -8.10 18.68 25.74
CA ARG A 10 -7.11 19.02 24.71
C ARG A 10 -6.29 20.28 25.08
N CYS A 11 -6.93 21.30 25.60
CA CYS A 11 -6.27 22.55 26.01
C CYS A 11 -5.24 22.33 27.12
N THR A 12 -5.49 21.37 28.04
CA THR A 12 -4.54 21.02 29.10
C THR A 12 -3.31 20.36 28.50
N VAL A 13 -3.48 19.44 27.53
CA VAL A 13 -2.38 18.80 26.83
C VAL A 13 -1.54 19.83 26.07
N GLU A 14 -2.18 20.72 25.34
CA GLU A 14 -1.50 21.79 24.58
C GLU A 14 -0.71 22.73 25.49
N ARG A 15 -1.25 23.09 26.66
CA ARG A 15 -0.56 23.91 27.66
C ARG A 15 0.68 23.21 28.20
N LEU A 16 0.52 21.97 28.64
CA LEU A 16 1.62 21.16 29.18
C LEU A 16 2.73 20.91 28.15
N MET A 17 2.36 20.63 26.92
CA MET A 17 3.35 20.47 25.83
C MET A 17 4.14 21.77 25.62
N ARG A 18 3.48 22.92 25.65
CA ARG A 18 4.14 24.23 25.51
C ARG A 18 5.09 24.51 26.67
N GLU A 19 4.67 24.23 27.92
CA GLU A 19 5.51 24.39 29.13
C GLU A 19 6.74 23.49 29.08
N LEU A 20 6.62 22.28 28.53
CA LEU A 20 7.72 21.32 28.39
C LEU A 20 8.55 21.53 27.11
N GLY A 21 8.27 22.55 26.30
CA GLY A 21 8.98 22.77 25.04
C GLY A 21 8.74 21.69 23.96
N ILE A 22 7.70 20.88 24.14
CA ILE A 22 7.34 19.81 23.20
C ILE A 22 6.48 20.41 22.09
N THR A 23 6.98 20.44 20.87
CA THR A 23 6.23 20.84 19.67
C THR A 23 5.89 19.64 18.82
N GLY A 24 4.64 19.54 18.37
CA GLY A 24 4.24 18.53 17.43
C GLY A 24 4.93 18.73 16.07
N ALA A 25 5.38 17.64 15.46
CA ALA A 25 5.86 17.69 14.08
C ALA A 25 4.70 18.02 13.14
N VAL A 26 4.74 19.19 12.54
CA VAL A 26 3.80 19.54 11.46
C VAL A 26 4.35 18.97 10.18
N ARG A 27 3.58 18.06 9.54
CA ARG A 27 3.92 17.61 8.18
C ARG A 27 4.01 18.84 7.28
N GLY A 28 5.09 18.94 6.53
CA GLY A 28 5.26 19.97 5.52
C GLY A 28 4.12 19.99 4.49
N ARG A 29 4.15 20.93 3.56
CA ARG A 29 3.12 21.09 2.52
C ARG A 29 2.81 19.74 1.87
N LYS A 30 1.53 19.38 1.80
CA LYS A 30 1.06 18.15 1.13
C LYS A 30 1.50 18.20 -0.34
N ILE A 31 2.44 17.35 -0.71
CA ILE A 31 2.87 17.21 -2.09
C ILE A 31 1.81 16.34 -2.78
N ILE A 32 1.17 16.87 -3.81
CA ILE A 32 0.28 16.09 -4.68
C ILE A 32 1.20 15.29 -5.60
N THR A 33 1.28 13.99 -5.38
CA THR A 33 2.13 13.07 -6.13
C THR A 33 1.42 12.44 -7.34
N THR A 34 0.10 12.57 -7.40
CA THR A 34 -0.72 11.96 -8.45
C THR A 34 -1.65 13.02 -9.04
N ILE A 35 -1.63 13.17 -10.35
CA ILE A 35 -2.58 13.97 -11.11
C ILE A 35 -3.56 12.98 -11.72
N PRO A 36 -4.87 12.99 -11.35
CA PRO A 36 -5.86 12.09 -11.93
C PRO A 36 -6.00 12.39 -13.42
N ASP A 37 -5.91 11.37 -14.26
CA ASP A 37 -6.32 11.47 -15.66
C ASP A 37 -7.82 11.20 -15.75
N SER A 38 -8.59 12.24 -16.07
CA SER A 38 -10.05 12.15 -16.18
C SER A 38 -10.52 11.50 -17.48
N ALA A 39 -9.61 11.28 -18.45
CA ALA A 39 -9.93 10.72 -19.75
C ALA A 39 -9.85 9.18 -19.78
N VAL A 40 -9.27 8.55 -18.78
CA VAL A 40 -9.12 7.09 -18.71
C VAL A 40 -10.22 6.50 -17.85
N GLU A 41 -11.03 5.63 -18.45
CA GLU A 41 -12.02 4.83 -17.73
C GLU A 41 -11.30 3.88 -16.77
N ARG A 42 -11.68 3.93 -15.51
CA ARG A 42 -11.07 3.09 -14.47
C ARG A 42 -11.79 1.76 -14.38
N ALA A 43 -11.03 0.69 -14.13
CA ALA A 43 -11.62 -0.59 -13.78
C ALA A 43 -12.54 -0.44 -12.55
N PRO A 44 -13.69 -1.16 -12.52
CA PRO A 44 -14.61 -1.10 -11.38
C PRO A 44 -13.91 -1.62 -10.11
N ASP A 45 -14.21 -0.98 -8.98
CA ASP A 45 -13.75 -1.48 -7.68
C ASP A 45 -14.52 -2.74 -7.30
N LEU A 46 -13.89 -3.90 -7.51
CA LEU A 46 -14.49 -5.21 -7.21
C LEU A 46 -14.55 -5.51 -5.71
N LEU A 47 -13.84 -4.74 -4.88
CA LEU A 47 -13.78 -4.96 -3.43
C LEU A 47 -14.76 -4.09 -2.66
N ASP A 48 -15.30 -3.04 -3.27
CA ASP A 48 -16.14 -2.03 -2.61
C ASP A 48 -15.52 -1.56 -1.26
N ARG A 49 -14.20 -1.35 -1.27
CA ARG A 49 -13.37 -1.02 -0.11
C ARG A 49 -13.38 -2.08 1.02
N ASN A 50 -13.91 -3.25 0.77
CA ASN A 50 -13.89 -4.37 1.71
C ASN A 50 -12.64 -5.23 1.47
N PHE A 51 -11.57 -4.96 2.19
CA PHE A 51 -10.28 -5.68 2.09
C PHE A 51 -10.24 -6.91 3.02
N VAL A 52 -11.37 -7.56 3.26
CA VAL A 52 -11.45 -8.77 4.07
C VAL A 52 -11.67 -9.97 3.16
N ALA A 53 -10.69 -10.87 3.11
CA ALA A 53 -10.81 -12.13 2.39
C ALA A 53 -11.21 -13.26 3.35
N ALA A 54 -12.01 -14.21 2.89
CA ALA A 54 -12.45 -15.36 3.67
C ALA A 54 -11.40 -16.48 3.77
N ALA A 55 -10.41 -16.48 2.86
CA ALA A 55 -9.35 -17.49 2.79
C ALA A 55 -8.08 -16.88 2.14
N PRO A 56 -6.91 -17.53 2.29
CA PRO A 56 -5.70 -17.12 1.60
C PRO A 56 -5.89 -17.12 0.08
N ASN A 57 -5.15 -16.26 -0.60
CA ASN A 57 -5.12 -16.19 -2.06
C ASN A 57 -6.47 -15.89 -2.73
N ARG A 58 -7.37 -15.19 -2.05
CA ARG A 58 -8.65 -14.72 -2.62
C ARG A 58 -8.62 -13.23 -2.98
N CYS A 59 -7.83 -12.45 -2.24
CA CYS A 59 -7.67 -11.03 -2.49
C CYS A 59 -6.23 -10.61 -2.23
N TRP A 60 -5.60 -10.05 -3.24
CA TRP A 60 -4.28 -9.46 -3.16
C TRP A 60 -4.34 -7.96 -3.37
N VAL A 61 -3.60 -7.23 -2.57
CA VAL A 61 -3.42 -5.78 -2.72
C VAL A 61 -1.97 -5.53 -3.10
N ALA A 62 -1.77 -4.79 -4.18
CA ALA A 62 -0.45 -4.36 -4.62
C ALA A 62 -0.27 -2.86 -4.44
N ASP A 63 0.91 -2.49 -4.02
CA ASP A 63 1.35 -1.11 -3.93
C ASP A 63 2.86 -1.05 -4.16
N PHE A 64 3.38 0.16 -4.31
CA PHE A 64 4.83 0.36 -4.34
C PHE A 64 5.23 1.54 -3.45
N THR A 65 6.42 1.43 -2.89
CA THR A 65 7.03 2.47 -2.08
C THR A 65 8.40 2.84 -2.64
N HIS A 66 8.99 3.89 -2.11
CA HIS A 66 10.34 4.27 -2.46
C HIS A 66 11.21 4.35 -1.20
N VAL A 67 12.41 3.83 -1.31
CA VAL A 67 13.41 3.79 -0.25
C VAL A 67 14.61 4.63 -0.69
N LYS A 68 14.96 5.61 0.12
CA LYS A 68 16.20 6.37 -0.09
C LYS A 68 17.38 5.54 0.38
N THR A 69 18.32 5.31 -0.51
CA THR A 69 19.60 4.67 -0.21
C THR A 69 20.74 5.68 -0.31
N TRP A 70 21.95 5.29 0.05
CA TRP A 70 23.12 6.16 -0.07
C TRP A 70 23.42 6.58 -1.52
N SER A 71 23.11 5.74 -2.49
CA SER A 71 23.45 5.98 -3.90
C SER A 71 22.28 6.48 -4.74
N ALA A 72 21.04 6.11 -4.40
CA ALA A 72 19.86 6.44 -5.21
C ALA A 72 18.55 6.20 -4.46
N VAL A 73 17.43 6.53 -5.12
CA VAL A 73 16.09 6.11 -4.70
C VAL A 73 15.79 4.75 -5.34
N VAL A 74 15.42 3.78 -4.53
CA VAL A 74 14.96 2.46 -4.97
C VAL A 74 13.46 2.38 -4.80
N HIS A 75 12.77 1.94 -5.83
CA HIS A 75 11.33 1.64 -5.80
C HIS A 75 11.15 0.17 -5.49
N VAL A 76 10.24 -0.14 -4.58
CA VAL A 76 9.90 -1.51 -4.18
C VAL A 76 8.41 -1.70 -4.40
N ALA A 77 8.05 -2.60 -5.30
CA ALA A 77 6.68 -3.07 -5.48
C ALA A 77 6.47 -4.33 -4.62
N PHE A 78 5.29 -4.47 -4.07
CA PHE A 78 4.94 -5.64 -3.26
C PHE A 78 3.47 -5.99 -3.42
N VAL A 79 3.19 -7.28 -3.28
CA VAL A 79 1.85 -7.86 -3.31
C VAL A 79 1.57 -8.50 -1.95
N VAL A 80 0.47 -8.14 -1.33
CA VAL A 80 0.07 -8.61 -0.01
C VAL A 80 -1.23 -9.41 -0.12
N ASP A 81 -1.24 -10.61 0.42
CA ASP A 81 -2.47 -11.35 0.64
C ASP A 81 -3.25 -10.77 1.82
N THR A 82 -4.49 -10.34 1.58
CA THR A 82 -5.28 -9.62 2.59
C THR A 82 -5.73 -10.49 3.75
N PHE A 83 -5.81 -11.81 3.55
CA PHE A 83 -6.17 -12.76 4.62
C PHE A 83 -5.00 -12.99 5.57
N SER A 84 -3.88 -13.46 5.05
CA SER A 84 -2.72 -13.83 5.86
C SER A 84 -1.82 -12.65 6.24
N ARG A 85 -1.99 -11.49 5.58
CA ARG A 85 -1.11 -10.32 5.69
C ARG A 85 0.33 -10.57 5.22
N ARG A 86 0.56 -11.68 4.56
CA ARG A 86 1.86 -12.06 4.04
C ARG A 86 2.16 -11.31 2.75
N ILE A 87 3.39 -10.84 2.57
CA ILE A 87 3.90 -10.40 1.28
C ILE A 87 4.15 -11.66 0.45
N VAL A 88 3.37 -11.85 -0.60
CA VAL A 88 3.42 -13.02 -1.48
C VAL A 88 4.29 -12.80 -2.70
N GLY A 89 4.61 -11.55 -3.04
CA GLY A 89 5.56 -11.22 -4.09
C GLY A 89 6.12 -9.82 -3.90
N TRP A 90 7.33 -9.59 -4.36
CA TRP A 90 7.96 -8.28 -4.34
C TRP A 90 9.03 -8.16 -5.41
N SER A 91 9.34 -6.93 -5.78
CA SER A 91 10.44 -6.59 -6.68
C SER A 91 11.00 -5.23 -6.34
N ALA A 92 12.27 -4.98 -6.64
CA ALA A 92 12.94 -3.71 -6.39
C ALA A 92 13.73 -3.24 -7.61
N ALA A 93 13.63 -1.95 -7.95
CA ALA A 93 14.35 -1.34 -9.06
C ALA A 93 14.63 0.14 -8.82
N THR A 94 15.58 0.69 -9.55
CA THR A 94 15.88 2.13 -9.53
C THR A 94 14.90 2.96 -10.37
N SER A 95 14.03 2.32 -11.13
CA SER A 95 12.99 2.97 -11.92
C SER A 95 11.61 2.40 -11.63
N LYS A 96 10.58 3.26 -11.64
CA LYS A 96 9.18 2.88 -11.41
C LYS A 96 8.45 2.50 -12.71
N LYS A 97 9.10 1.72 -13.60
CA LYS A 97 8.43 1.22 -14.81
C LYS A 97 7.42 0.14 -14.44
N THR A 98 6.40 -0.07 -15.28
CA THR A 98 5.38 -1.10 -15.13
C THR A 98 5.98 -2.50 -14.88
N ARG A 99 7.14 -2.78 -15.46
CA ARG A 99 7.87 -4.04 -15.24
C ARG A 99 8.15 -4.34 -13.77
N LEU A 100 8.41 -3.32 -12.93
CA LEU A 100 8.62 -3.48 -11.49
C LEU A 100 7.42 -4.16 -10.80
N VAL A 101 6.20 -3.72 -11.15
CA VAL A 101 4.96 -4.26 -10.56
C VAL A 101 4.65 -5.64 -11.13
N LEU A 102 4.88 -5.84 -12.43
CA LEU A 102 4.70 -7.15 -13.07
C LEU A 102 5.63 -8.20 -12.47
N ASP A 103 6.90 -7.89 -12.22
CA ASP A 103 7.85 -8.81 -11.59
C ASP A 103 7.39 -9.21 -10.17
N ALA A 104 6.83 -8.29 -9.39
CA ALA A 104 6.27 -8.60 -8.07
C ALA A 104 5.05 -9.52 -8.17
N LEU A 105 4.18 -9.30 -9.16
CA LEU A 105 3.01 -10.12 -9.41
C LEU A 105 3.39 -11.51 -9.93
N ASP A 106 4.34 -11.60 -10.87
CA ASP A 106 4.86 -12.86 -11.37
C ASP A 106 5.45 -13.72 -10.26
N MET A 107 6.21 -13.10 -9.33
CA MET A 107 6.71 -13.78 -8.14
C MET A 107 5.58 -14.31 -7.26
N ALA A 108 4.52 -13.52 -7.04
CA ALA A 108 3.38 -13.94 -6.23
C ALA A 108 2.64 -15.14 -6.84
N LEU A 109 2.41 -15.11 -8.15
CA LEU A 109 1.79 -16.21 -8.88
C LEU A 109 2.66 -17.48 -8.83
N TRP A 110 3.96 -17.33 -9.05
CA TRP A 110 4.90 -18.45 -8.98
C TRP A 110 4.95 -19.10 -7.59
N GLN A 111 4.92 -18.31 -6.51
CA GLN A 111 4.86 -18.84 -5.15
C GLN A 111 3.57 -19.64 -4.92
N ARG A 112 2.42 -19.11 -5.40
CA ARG A 112 1.13 -19.78 -5.29
C ARG A 112 1.12 -21.13 -6.03
N ASP A 113 1.69 -21.18 -7.24
CA ASP A 113 1.80 -22.42 -8.03
C ASP A 113 2.68 -23.45 -7.30
N ARG A 114 3.76 -23.00 -6.68
CA ARG A 114 4.66 -23.86 -5.87
C ARG A 114 4.00 -24.42 -4.62
N ASP A 115 3.09 -23.67 -4.00
CA ASP A 115 2.32 -24.10 -2.84
C ASP A 115 1.13 -25.00 -3.24
N GLU A 116 1.12 -25.54 -4.47
CA GLU A 116 0.09 -26.40 -5.05
C GLU A 116 -1.31 -25.78 -5.03
N GLN A 117 -1.38 -24.46 -5.10
CA GLN A 117 -2.61 -23.70 -5.16
C GLN A 117 -2.66 -22.86 -6.44
N PRO A 118 -2.63 -23.46 -7.64
CA PRO A 118 -2.65 -22.72 -8.89
C PRO A 118 -3.92 -21.86 -8.94
N HIS A 119 -3.77 -20.65 -9.50
CA HIS A 119 -4.91 -19.76 -9.59
C HIS A 119 -5.86 -20.22 -10.69
N GLN A 120 -7.16 -20.14 -10.44
CA GLN A 120 -8.19 -20.29 -11.44
C GLN A 120 -8.77 -18.92 -11.78
N ARG A 121 -9.17 -18.74 -13.02
CA ARG A 121 -9.75 -17.47 -13.47
C ARG A 121 -10.98 -17.11 -12.65
N GLY A 122 -11.01 -15.92 -12.08
CA GLY A 122 -12.12 -15.41 -11.27
C GLY A 122 -12.06 -15.76 -9.77
N GLU A 123 -11.07 -16.51 -9.30
CA GLU A 123 -10.93 -16.82 -7.88
C GLU A 123 -10.15 -15.77 -7.09
N LEU A 124 -9.23 -15.08 -7.75
CA LEU A 124 -8.35 -14.09 -7.14
C LEU A 124 -8.71 -12.69 -7.64
N ILE A 125 -8.96 -11.80 -6.73
CA ILE A 125 -9.07 -10.37 -6.99
C ILE A 125 -7.71 -9.74 -6.71
N HIS A 126 -7.14 -9.09 -7.73
CA HIS A 126 -5.95 -8.26 -7.58
C HIS A 126 -6.39 -6.79 -7.58
N HIS A 127 -6.12 -6.09 -6.49
CA HIS A 127 -6.43 -4.68 -6.33
C HIS A 127 -5.14 -3.86 -6.27
N SER A 128 -5.07 -2.79 -7.05
CA SER A 128 -4.02 -1.79 -6.96
C SER A 128 -4.62 -0.40 -7.01
N ASP A 129 -4.00 0.54 -6.30
CA ASP A 129 -4.41 1.94 -6.40
C ASP A 129 -4.19 2.46 -7.82
N ALA A 130 -5.06 3.37 -8.25
CA ALA A 130 -4.85 4.17 -9.45
C ALA A 130 -3.69 5.16 -9.19
N GLY A 131 -2.48 4.62 -9.17
CA GLY A 131 -1.28 5.33 -8.77
C GLY A 131 -0.62 6.12 -9.89
N SER A 132 0.62 6.53 -9.65
CA SER A 132 1.43 7.35 -10.56
C SER A 132 2.00 6.58 -11.76
N GLN A 133 1.65 5.31 -11.93
CA GLN A 133 2.07 4.50 -13.08
C GLN A 133 0.99 4.56 -14.16
N GLY A 134 1.28 5.23 -15.26
CA GLY A 134 0.45 5.14 -16.45
C GLY A 134 0.44 3.72 -17.02
N GLY A 135 -0.75 3.23 -17.43
CA GLY A 135 -0.89 1.94 -18.10
C GLY A 135 -1.09 0.72 -17.18
N PHE A 136 -1.32 0.93 -15.89
CA PHE A 136 -1.73 -0.11 -14.97
C PHE A 136 -3.18 0.15 -14.53
N ASN A 137 -4.11 -0.33 -15.35
CA ASN A 137 -5.55 -0.33 -15.08
C ASN A 137 -6.10 -1.72 -15.37
#